data_c4cd2a918646783f1f07f3e3449d0beb
#
_entry.id   c4cd2a918646783f1f07f3e3449d0beb
#
_cell.length_a   1.000
_cell.length_b   1.000
_cell.length_c   1.000
_cell.angle_alpha   90.00
_cell.angle_beta   90.00
_cell.angle_gamma   90.00
#
_symmetry.space_group_name_H-M   'P 1'
#
loop_
_entity.id
_entity.type
_entity.pdbx_description
1 polymer ?
#
loop_
_entity_poly.entity_id
_entity_poly.type
_entity_poly.pdbx_seq_one_letter_code
_entity_poly.pdbx_strand_id
1 'polypeptide(L)'
;MLAACQSSTSQKVASSDSSSTIDWSQAGPDAQKNQLSFADVEADVEKGAKFYDVRSEDEFNAGNFGITESYPIAELEAGILPDLPKDTKIYVHCLKGIRSAKAVEILREAGFSQVYDLGGLEQVEAIGGKIE
;
A
#
# COMPACT_ATOMS: atom_id res chain seq x y z
N MET A 1 24.38 18.59 24.47
CA MET A 1 24.23 18.46 24.05
C MET A 1 23.83 17.84 23.54
N LEU A 2 23.48 17.75 23.66
CA LEU A 2 23.11 17.23 23.10
C LEU A 2 22.35 16.90 22.77
N ALA A 3 22.03 17.10 22.88
CA ALA A 3 21.41 16.81 22.46
C ALA A 3 20.89 16.60 21.90
N ALA A 4 20.77 16.78 21.80
CA ALA A 4 20.28 16.61 21.10
C ALA A 4 19.88 15.96 20.59
N CYS A 5 19.78 15.84 20.60
CA CYS A 5 19.44 15.38 19.98
C CYS A 5 18.68 14.78 19.88
N GLN A 6 18.27 14.81 20.16
CA GLN A 6 17.67 14.38 19.82
C GLN A 6 16.99 14.38 19.47
N SER A 7 16.78 14.89 19.56
CA SER A 7 16.15 15.02 18.90
C SER A 7 15.90 14.70 18.06
N SER A 8 15.93 14.86 17.91
CA SER A 8 15.71 14.59 16.94
C SER A 8 15.19 13.80 16.55
N THR A 9 15.07 13.41 16.82
CA THR A 9 14.53 12.66 16.42
C THR A 9 13.49 12.70 16.49
N SER A 10 13.29 13.18 16.95
CA SER A 10 12.35 13.12 16.98
C SER A 10 11.63 13.69 16.31
N GLN A 11 11.68 14.12 15.89
CA GLN A 11 11.03 14.47 15.21
C GLN A 11 10.34 13.89 14.36
N LYS A 12 10.54 13.61 13.84
CA LYS A 12 9.77 12.88 13.19
C LYS A 12 8.69 12.40 13.89
N VAL A 13 8.75 12.67 14.84
CA VAL A 13 7.91 12.09 15.68
C VAL A 13 6.52 12.54 15.64
N ALA A 14 6.25 13.77 15.33
CA ALA A 14 4.91 14.23 15.31
C ALA A 14 4.08 13.43 14.35
N SER A 15 4.60 13.20 13.20
CA SER A 15 3.86 12.41 12.27
C SER A 15 3.83 11.00 12.71
N SER A 16 4.72 10.63 13.52
CA SER A 16 4.76 9.29 13.98
C SER A 16 3.69 8.97 14.97
N ASP A 17 2.91 9.93 15.41
CA ASP A 17 1.80 9.64 16.29
C ASP A 17 0.88 8.59 15.69
N SER A 18 0.54 8.73 14.43
CA SER A 18 -0.29 7.76 13.78
C SER A 18 0.39 6.40 13.75
N SER A 19 1.68 6.37 13.45
CA SER A 19 2.42 5.13 13.41
C SER A 19 2.51 4.47 14.75
N SER A 20 2.62 5.25 15.81
CA SER A 20 2.77 4.68 17.14
C SER A 20 1.51 3.97 17.61
N THR A 21 0.38 4.21 16.97
CA THR A 21 -0.87 3.54 17.34
C THR A 21 -1.19 2.36 16.44
N ILE A 22 -0.35 2.08 15.44
CA ILE A 22 -0.60 0.98 14.53
C ILE A 22 -0.25 -0.35 15.16
N ASP A 23 -1.19 -1.27 15.12
CA ASP A 23 -0.93 -2.65 15.50
C ASP A 23 -0.47 -3.37 14.23
N TRP A 24 0.83 -3.53 14.09
CA TRP A 24 1.40 -4.11 12.86
C TRP A 24 0.99 -5.56 12.64
N SER A 25 0.58 -6.25 13.70
CA SER A 25 0.10 -7.62 13.54
C SER A 25 -1.20 -7.69 12.75
N GLN A 26 -1.92 -6.56 12.65
CA GLN A 26 -3.16 -6.48 11.87
C GLN A 26 -2.93 -5.95 10.46
N ALA A 27 -1.72 -5.60 10.12
CA ALA A 27 -1.40 -5.05 8.80
C ALA A 27 -1.22 -6.16 7.78
N GLY A 28 -1.28 -5.80 6.50
CA GLY A 28 -1.03 -6.76 5.43
C GLY A 28 0.43 -7.20 5.40
N PRO A 29 0.74 -8.21 4.59
CA PRO A 29 2.06 -8.86 4.66
C PRO A 29 3.24 -7.92 4.49
N ASP A 30 3.22 -7.11 3.46
CA ASP A 30 4.37 -6.24 3.18
C ASP A 30 4.32 -4.96 4.00
N ALA A 31 3.14 -4.52 4.41
CA ALA A 31 3.02 -3.39 5.32
C ALA A 31 3.62 -3.77 6.68
N GLN A 32 3.33 -4.98 7.14
CA GLN A 32 3.87 -5.48 8.40
C GLN A 32 5.38 -5.62 8.31
N LYS A 33 5.86 -6.26 7.25
CA LYS A 33 7.28 -6.54 7.07
C LYS A 33 8.11 -5.26 6.98
N ASN A 34 7.61 -4.25 6.29
CA ASN A 34 8.33 -3.02 6.03
C ASN A 34 7.87 -1.85 6.90
N GLN A 35 6.91 -2.08 7.78
CA GLN A 35 6.34 -1.07 8.66
C GLN A 35 5.86 0.16 7.87
N LEU A 36 5.04 -0.09 6.87
CA LEU A 36 4.50 0.94 6.00
C LEU A 36 3.15 1.41 6.52
N SER A 37 3.06 2.66 6.94
CA SER A 37 1.77 3.25 7.32
C SER A 37 1.06 3.76 6.07
N PHE A 38 -0.23 4.03 6.19
CA PHE A 38 -0.98 4.62 5.07
C PHE A 38 -0.38 5.98 4.68
N ALA A 39 0.08 6.75 5.66
CA ALA A 39 0.72 8.04 5.38
C ALA A 39 2.00 7.85 4.55
N ASP A 40 2.75 6.79 4.81
CA ASP A 40 3.94 6.48 4.02
C ASP A 40 3.57 6.18 2.58
N VAL A 41 2.50 5.39 2.39
CA VAL A 41 2.02 5.04 1.07
C VAL A 41 1.52 6.29 0.33
N GLU A 42 0.77 7.14 1.03
CA GLU A 42 0.28 8.40 0.47
C GLU A 42 1.43 9.27 -0.02
N ALA A 43 2.47 9.40 0.78
CA ALA A 43 3.63 10.20 0.42
C ALA A 43 4.31 9.64 -0.83
N ASP A 44 4.42 8.33 -0.92
CA ASP A 44 5.01 7.68 -2.08
C ASP A 44 4.17 7.88 -3.34
N VAL A 45 2.84 7.78 -3.20
CA VAL A 45 1.94 8.00 -4.33
C VAL A 45 2.09 9.43 -4.86
N GLU A 46 2.26 10.39 -3.97
CA GLU A 46 2.50 11.78 -4.38
C GLU A 46 3.79 11.93 -5.17
N LYS A 47 4.73 11.01 -4.97
CA LYS A 47 6.02 11.03 -5.65
C LYS A 47 6.05 10.14 -6.89
N GLY A 48 4.92 9.58 -7.26
CA GLY A 48 4.82 8.77 -8.47
C GLY A 48 4.60 7.29 -8.29
N ALA A 49 4.54 6.79 -7.06
CA ALA A 49 4.20 5.39 -6.83
C ALA A 49 2.76 5.13 -7.22
N LYS A 50 2.43 3.88 -7.46
CA LYS A 50 1.07 3.47 -7.79
C LYS A 50 0.45 2.69 -6.64
N PHE A 51 -0.84 2.87 -6.45
CA PHE A 51 -1.56 2.11 -5.44
C PHE A 51 -2.80 1.53 -6.13
N TYR A 52 -2.77 0.23 -6.40
CA TYR A 52 -3.83 -0.44 -7.14
C TYR A 52 -4.80 -1.18 -6.24
N ASP A 53 -6.08 -0.93 -6.46
CA ASP A 53 -7.16 -1.70 -5.88
C ASP A 53 -7.51 -2.77 -6.91
N VAL A 54 -7.18 -4.03 -6.60
CA VAL A 54 -7.41 -5.12 -7.57
C VAL A 54 -8.74 -5.83 -7.36
N ARG A 55 -9.62 -5.21 -6.58
CA ARG A 55 -11.02 -5.67 -6.49
C ARG A 55 -11.72 -5.36 -7.83
N SER A 56 -12.96 -5.79 -7.96
CA SER A 56 -13.74 -5.45 -9.15
C SER A 56 -13.98 -3.94 -9.22
N GLU A 57 -14.30 -3.47 -10.41
CA GLU A 57 -14.62 -2.06 -10.61
C GLU A 57 -15.84 -1.64 -9.79
N ASP A 58 -16.83 -2.51 -9.69
CA ASP A 58 -18.02 -2.24 -8.89
C ASP A 58 -17.68 -2.08 -7.42
N GLU A 59 -16.78 -2.91 -6.90
CA GLU A 59 -16.33 -2.79 -5.51
C GLU A 59 -15.60 -1.46 -5.30
N PHE A 60 -14.75 -1.10 -6.24
CA PHE A 60 -13.99 0.15 -6.19
C PHE A 60 -14.94 1.35 -6.17
N ASN A 61 -15.94 1.32 -7.05
CA ASN A 61 -16.88 2.43 -7.16
C ASN A 61 -17.78 2.56 -5.94
N ALA A 62 -18.00 1.47 -5.23
CA ALA A 62 -18.81 1.48 -4.01
C ALA A 62 -18.08 2.10 -2.82
N GLY A 63 -16.75 2.19 -2.88
CA GLY A 63 -15.95 2.80 -1.83
C GLY A 63 -14.49 2.43 -2.01
N ASN A 64 -13.60 3.38 -1.82
CA ASN A 64 -12.17 3.16 -2.00
C ASN A 64 -11.39 4.09 -1.07
N PHE A 65 -10.06 3.97 -1.06
CA PHE A 65 -9.22 4.75 -0.15
C PHE A 65 -8.87 6.15 -0.67
N GLY A 66 -9.43 6.54 -1.79
CA GLY A 66 -9.21 7.88 -2.35
C GLY A 66 -7.97 8.02 -3.21
N ILE A 67 -6.88 7.44 -2.78
CA ILE A 67 -5.61 7.53 -3.51
C ILE A 67 -5.35 6.28 -4.35
N THR A 68 -6.29 5.36 -4.39
CA THR A 68 -6.13 4.12 -5.16
C THR A 68 -6.67 4.28 -6.56
N GLU A 69 -6.15 3.44 -7.46
CA GLU A 69 -6.65 3.32 -8.83
C GLU A 69 -7.25 1.93 -8.98
N SER A 70 -8.36 1.82 -9.69
CA SER A 70 -8.96 0.53 -9.96
C SER A 70 -8.14 -0.24 -11.00
N TYR A 71 -7.72 -1.44 -10.65
CA TYR A 71 -6.99 -2.30 -11.58
C TYR A 71 -7.39 -3.74 -11.28
N PRO A 72 -8.57 -4.15 -11.73
CA PRO A 72 -9.10 -5.47 -11.34
C PRO A 72 -8.14 -6.61 -11.66
N ILE A 73 -8.07 -7.58 -10.75
CA ILE A 73 -7.16 -8.72 -10.89
C ILE A 73 -7.38 -9.46 -12.22
N ALA A 74 -8.61 -9.42 -12.74
CA ALA A 74 -8.91 -10.09 -14.01
C ALA A 74 -8.06 -9.55 -15.15
N GLU A 75 -7.70 -8.27 -15.11
CA GLU A 75 -6.84 -7.69 -16.14
C GLU A 75 -5.43 -8.25 -16.03
N LEU A 76 -4.90 -8.36 -14.84
CA LEU A 76 -3.58 -8.94 -14.65
C LEU A 76 -3.56 -10.41 -15.06
N GLU A 77 -4.63 -11.12 -14.72
CA GLU A 77 -4.73 -12.53 -15.10
C GLU A 77 -4.85 -12.72 -16.60
N ALA A 78 -5.38 -11.73 -17.29
CA ALA A 78 -5.47 -11.73 -18.75
C ALA A 78 -4.16 -11.27 -19.43
N GLY A 79 -3.14 -10.95 -18.64
CA GLY A 79 -1.85 -10.52 -19.17
C GLY A 79 -1.76 -9.03 -19.46
N ILE A 80 -2.73 -8.24 -19.01
CA ILE A 80 -2.70 -6.80 -19.19
C ILE A 80 -1.92 -6.19 -18.04
N LEU A 81 -0.71 -5.74 -18.34
CA LEU A 81 0.19 -5.21 -17.30
C LEU A 81 0.21 -3.69 -17.37
N PRO A 82 0.47 -3.02 -16.22
CA PRO A 82 0.58 -1.57 -16.26
C PRO A 82 1.80 -1.14 -17.09
N ASP A 83 1.63 -0.09 -17.85
CA ASP A 83 2.70 0.44 -18.71
C ASP A 83 3.55 1.40 -17.89
N LEU A 84 4.45 0.85 -17.12
CA LEU A 84 5.28 1.59 -16.17
C LEU A 84 6.70 1.04 -16.22
N PRO A 85 7.69 1.88 -15.88
CA PRO A 85 9.05 1.36 -15.66
C PRO A 85 9.02 0.27 -14.60
N LYS A 86 9.85 -0.74 -14.76
CA LYS A 86 9.82 -1.91 -13.88
C LYS A 86 10.28 -1.62 -12.46
N ASP A 87 10.91 -0.50 -12.22
CA ASP A 87 11.31 -0.08 -10.89
C ASP A 87 10.30 0.85 -10.22
N THR A 88 9.14 1.08 -10.83
CA THR A 88 8.08 1.87 -10.22
C THR A 88 7.59 1.16 -8.97
N LYS A 89 7.44 1.93 -7.89
CA LYS A 89 6.92 1.38 -6.64
C LYS A 89 5.41 1.20 -6.78
N ILE A 90 4.94 -0.02 -6.50
CA ILE A 90 3.54 -0.37 -6.65
C ILE A 90 3.03 -0.98 -5.35
N TYR A 91 1.96 -0.40 -4.83
CA TYR A 91 1.23 -0.95 -3.69
C TYR A 91 -0.07 -1.57 -4.19
N VAL A 92 -0.49 -2.67 -3.60
CA VAL A 92 -1.67 -3.41 -4.05
C VAL A 92 -2.52 -3.80 -2.85
N HIS A 93 -3.83 -3.66 -2.96
CA HIS A 93 -4.74 -4.20 -1.95
C HIS A 93 -5.99 -4.78 -2.62
N CYS A 94 -6.75 -5.56 -1.86
CA CYS A 94 -8.03 -6.08 -2.31
C CYS A 94 -9.01 -6.12 -1.14
N LEU A 95 -10.01 -6.98 -1.17
CA LEU A 95 -11.01 -7.06 -0.11
C LEU A 95 -10.48 -7.80 1.12
N LYS A 96 -9.92 -8.98 0.95
CA LYS A 96 -9.47 -9.84 2.04
C LYS A 96 -8.01 -10.30 1.94
N GLY A 97 -7.29 -9.85 0.95
CA GLY A 97 -5.87 -10.17 0.80
C GLY A 97 -5.55 -11.29 -0.16
N ILE A 98 -6.55 -12.01 -0.65
CA ILE A 98 -6.33 -13.15 -1.55
C ILE A 98 -5.99 -12.67 -2.95
N ARG A 99 -6.80 -11.77 -3.49
CA ARG A 99 -6.56 -11.22 -4.83
C ARG A 99 -5.30 -10.37 -4.88
N SER A 100 -5.01 -9.63 -3.78
CA SER A 100 -3.79 -8.81 -3.76
C SER A 100 -2.53 -9.67 -3.74
N ALA A 101 -2.55 -10.80 -3.03
CA ALA A 101 -1.42 -11.71 -3.02
C ALA A 101 -1.15 -12.24 -4.43
N LYS A 102 -2.21 -12.59 -5.15
CA LYS A 102 -2.09 -13.07 -6.51
C LYS A 102 -1.58 -11.96 -7.45
N ALA A 103 -2.13 -10.77 -7.30
CA ALA A 103 -1.73 -9.63 -8.12
C ALA A 103 -0.25 -9.31 -7.94
N VAL A 104 0.22 -9.32 -6.70
CA VAL A 104 1.61 -9.06 -6.39
C VAL A 104 2.51 -10.11 -7.04
N GLU A 105 2.10 -11.37 -6.98
CA GLU A 105 2.84 -12.46 -7.60
C GLU A 105 2.96 -12.23 -9.12
N ILE A 106 1.84 -11.89 -9.77
CA ILE A 106 1.83 -11.65 -11.21
C ILE A 106 2.77 -10.49 -11.57
N LEU A 107 2.69 -9.40 -10.82
CA LEU A 107 3.50 -8.23 -11.10
C LEU A 107 4.99 -8.51 -10.90
N ARG A 108 5.33 -9.23 -9.84
CA ARG A 108 6.73 -9.58 -9.58
C ARG A 108 7.27 -10.50 -10.66
N GLU A 109 6.47 -11.45 -11.10
CA GLU A 109 6.88 -12.36 -12.18
C GLU A 109 7.05 -11.63 -13.50
N ALA A 110 6.32 -10.53 -13.68
CA ALA A 110 6.45 -9.70 -14.88
C ALA A 110 7.68 -8.78 -14.84
N GLY A 111 8.42 -8.79 -13.74
CA GLY A 111 9.67 -8.04 -13.64
C GLY A 111 9.60 -6.76 -12.82
N PHE A 112 8.43 -6.42 -12.25
CA PHE A 112 8.34 -5.25 -11.38
C PHE A 112 9.07 -5.54 -10.07
N SER A 113 10.02 -4.70 -9.72
CA SER A 113 10.95 -4.97 -8.62
C SER A 113 10.49 -4.43 -7.27
N GLN A 114 9.52 -3.51 -7.25
CA GLN A 114 9.08 -2.88 -6.02
C GLN A 114 7.57 -2.98 -5.86
N VAL A 115 7.09 -4.19 -5.58
CA VAL A 115 5.66 -4.47 -5.44
C VAL A 115 5.37 -4.90 -4.01
N TYR A 116 4.39 -4.27 -3.38
CA TYR A 116 4.08 -4.49 -1.96
C TYR A 116 2.61 -4.82 -1.77
N ASP A 117 2.35 -5.91 -1.07
CA ASP A 117 1.02 -6.40 -0.77
C ASP A 117 0.52 -5.77 0.54
N LEU A 118 -0.45 -4.87 0.45
CA LEU A 118 -1.02 -4.24 1.62
C LEU A 118 -2.23 -5.00 2.18
N GLY A 119 -2.61 -6.09 1.50
CA GLY A 119 -3.64 -6.99 2.03
C GLY A 119 -5.07 -6.57 1.72
N GLY A 120 -5.97 -6.87 2.64
CA GLY A 120 -7.40 -6.56 2.47
C GLY A 120 -7.75 -5.20 3.03
N LEU A 121 -9.04 -4.86 2.95
CA LEU A 121 -9.51 -3.55 3.43
C LEU A 121 -9.18 -3.32 4.89
N GLU A 122 -9.45 -4.31 5.74
CA GLU A 122 -9.21 -4.15 7.17
C GLU A 122 -7.74 -3.99 7.47
N GLN A 123 -6.90 -4.63 6.69
CA GLN A 123 -5.45 -4.54 6.88
C GLN A 123 -4.93 -3.16 6.46
N VAL A 124 -5.51 -2.56 5.42
CA VAL A 124 -5.15 -1.20 5.03
C VAL A 124 -5.69 -0.20 6.05
N GLU A 125 -6.89 -0.47 6.56
CA GLU A 125 -7.44 0.38 7.62
C GLU A 125 -6.57 0.34 8.88
N ALA A 126 -6.00 -0.82 9.18
CA ALA A 126 -5.14 -0.98 10.34
C ALA A 126 -3.90 -0.09 10.28
N ILE A 127 -3.44 0.26 9.09
CA ILE A 127 -2.28 1.14 8.94
C ILE A 127 -2.67 2.60 8.70
N GLY A 128 -3.94 2.93 8.84
CA GLY A 128 -4.40 4.30 8.76
C GLY A 128 -5.29 4.64 7.58
N GLY A 129 -5.56 3.70 6.71
CA GLY A 129 -6.41 3.94 5.55
C GLY A 129 -7.86 4.12 5.94
N LYS A 130 -8.59 4.86 5.13
CA LYS A 130 -9.99 5.12 5.40
C LYS A 130 -10.76 5.12 4.09
N ILE A 131 -11.80 4.31 4.02
CA ILE A 131 -12.68 4.24 2.86
C ILE A 131 -13.51 5.52 2.79
N GLU A 132 -13.58 6.08 1.60
CA GLU A 132 -14.36 7.30 1.35
C GLU A 132 -15.62 7.02 0.57
#